data_92346e9ff46cefc3294ca28fe71b7b06
#
_entry.id   92346e9ff46cefc3294ca28fe71b7b06
#
_cell.length_a   1.000
_cell.length_b   1.000
_cell.length_c   1.000
_cell.angle_alpha   90.00
_cell.angle_beta   90.00
_cell.angle_gamma   90.00
#
_symmetry.space_group_name_H-M   'P 1'
#
loop_
_entity.id
_entity.type
_entity.pdbx_description
1 polymer ?
#
loop_
_entity_poly.entity_id
_entity_poly.type
_entity_poly.pdbx_seq_one_letter_code
_entity_poly.pdbx_strand_id
1 'polypeptide(L)'
;MASILGLEVAEVFGFVSYVARWGDPPRFTTGTTAMNEPNQGTSVLRQRMIEDMRMRKLSPKTQATYIRAVRRLAAYLGRSPDTATVEELRAYQLHLVDQGTSPITLNATITGLKFFFDVTLDRSELMAKMKPVFVPRTVPVVLSREEVVRLISACRNLKHQTALSVAYGAGLRASEVASLKVGDVDGKRMTLRIEQGKGAKDRYAMLSPVLLQRLRTWWRVAKAQGKMLEGGWLFPGLNPVEPLSARQLNRAIHEAALAARIDKRVSMHTLRHSFATHLLEQKVDIRVIQVLLGHKKLETTALYTQVGTEILRQVIGPLEPGPAP
;
A
#
# COMPACT_ATOMS: atom_id res chain seq x y z
N MET A 1 34.21 49.13 13.55
CA MET A 1 34.19 49.77 12.22
C MET A 1 33.27 48.92 11.39
N ALA A 2 32.05 49.30 11.32
CA ALA A 2 31.37 50.03 10.25
C ALA A 2 31.12 49.08 9.07
N SER A 3 29.94 48.60 8.92
CA SER A 3 28.73 49.28 8.37
C SER A 3 28.73 49.34 6.84
N ILE A 4 27.51 49.11 6.33
CA ILE A 4 26.95 49.61 5.06
C ILE A 4 26.95 48.54 3.92
N LEU A 5 25.88 48.11 3.36
CA LEU A 5 24.59 48.57 2.85
C LEU A 5 23.70 47.32 2.59
N GLY A 6 22.50 47.17 2.86
CA GLY A 6 21.32 48.02 2.65
C GLY A 6 20.83 48.00 1.21
N LEU A 7 19.89 47.12 0.90
CA LEU A 7 18.90 47.40 -0.15
C LEU A 7 17.58 46.62 0.13
N GLU A 8 16.58 47.41 0.31
CA GLU A 8 15.14 47.14 0.38
C GLU A 8 14.66 46.36 -0.84
N VAL A 9 13.78 45.40 -0.62
CA VAL A 9 12.30 45.43 -0.57
C VAL A 9 11.60 45.96 -1.83
N ALA A 10 10.81 45.20 -2.44
CA ALA A 10 9.37 45.38 -2.63
C ALA A 10 8.80 44.45 -3.68
N GLU A 11 7.84 43.69 -3.21
CA GLU A 11 6.52 43.46 -3.83
C GLU A 11 6.42 42.83 -5.21
N VAL A 12 5.77 41.65 -5.30
CA VAL A 12 4.46 41.58 -5.97
C VAL A 12 3.59 40.53 -5.26
N PHE A 13 2.56 41.02 -4.64
CA PHE A 13 1.42 40.32 -4.07
C PHE A 13 0.56 39.65 -5.14
N GLY A 14 0.09 38.44 -4.81
CA GLY A 14 -0.97 37.75 -5.52
C GLY A 14 -1.70 36.76 -4.61
N PHE A 15 -2.11 37.20 -3.41
CA PHE A 15 -3.01 36.46 -2.54
C PHE A 15 -4.45 36.74 -2.95
N VAL A 16 -5.15 35.79 -3.52
CA VAL A 16 -6.61 35.77 -3.58
C VAL A 16 -7.11 35.00 -2.35
N SER A 17 -7.47 35.77 -1.32
CA SER A 17 -8.17 35.28 -0.13
C SER A 17 -9.61 34.95 -0.48
N TYR A 18 -9.98 33.67 -0.36
CA TYR A 18 -11.37 33.25 -0.34
C TYR A 18 -11.83 33.17 1.11
N VAL A 19 -12.43 34.26 1.61
CA VAL A 19 -13.11 34.32 2.90
C VAL A 19 -14.54 33.81 2.68
N ALA A 20 -14.82 32.58 3.11
CA ALA A 20 -16.18 32.10 3.24
C ALA A 20 -16.80 32.69 4.52
N ARG A 21 -17.80 33.56 4.35
CA ARG A 21 -18.66 34.12 5.42
C ARG A 21 -19.44 32.98 6.10
N TRP A 22 -19.26 32.85 7.39
CA TRP A 22 -20.18 32.13 8.28
C TRP A 22 -21.38 33.02 8.51
N GLY A 23 -22.55 32.63 8.01
CA GLY A 23 -23.84 33.24 8.33
C GLY A 23 -24.44 32.61 9.59
N ASP A 24 -25.16 33.43 10.36
CA ASP A 24 -25.81 33.13 11.62
C ASP A 24 -26.79 31.95 11.56
N PRO A 25 -27.02 31.25 12.69
CA PRO A 25 -27.96 30.12 12.73
C PRO A 25 -29.41 30.58 12.62
N PRO A 26 -30.28 29.92 11.87
CA PRO A 26 -31.70 30.27 11.79
C PRO A 26 -32.43 29.85 13.06
N ARG A 27 -33.29 30.76 13.51
CA ARG A 27 -34.23 30.59 14.63
C ARG A 27 -35.26 29.51 14.31
N PHE A 28 -35.52 28.65 15.28
CA PHE A 28 -36.58 27.65 15.21
C PHE A 28 -37.95 28.31 15.17
N THR A 29 -38.74 28.02 14.16
CA THR A 29 -40.21 28.14 14.21
C THR A 29 -40.80 26.75 14.04
N THR A 30 -41.59 26.35 15.00
CA THR A 30 -42.38 25.14 15.04
C THR A 30 -43.43 25.15 13.94
N GLY A 31 -43.40 24.14 13.09
CA GLY A 31 -44.41 23.92 12.05
C GLY A 31 -44.31 22.49 11.54
N THR A 32 -45.20 21.66 12.02
CA THR A 32 -45.43 20.25 11.68
C THR A 32 -45.67 20.04 10.18
N THR A 33 -44.81 19.25 9.53
CA THR A 33 -45.24 18.31 8.48
C THR A 33 -44.00 17.45 8.15
N ALA A 34 -44.03 16.19 8.56
CA ALA A 34 -43.01 15.21 8.27
C ALA A 34 -43.09 14.86 6.78
N MET A 35 -42.16 15.37 5.98
CA MET A 35 -41.77 14.70 4.73
C MET A 35 -40.44 14.03 4.98
N ASN A 36 -40.45 12.69 4.89
CA ASN A 36 -39.27 11.82 4.91
C ASN A 36 -38.27 12.26 3.85
N GLU A 37 -37.24 13.02 4.21
CA GLU A 37 -36.02 13.06 3.42
C GLU A 37 -35.30 11.73 3.60
N PRO A 38 -34.77 11.10 2.51
CA PRO A 38 -34.03 9.87 2.64
C PRO A 38 -32.73 10.18 3.37
N ASN A 39 -32.70 9.79 4.63
CA ASN A 39 -31.52 9.75 5.48
C ASN A 39 -30.38 9.10 4.68
N GLN A 40 -29.25 9.80 4.47
CA GLN A 40 -28.02 9.24 3.90
C GLN A 40 -27.38 8.19 4.82
N GLY A 41 -28.20 7.43 5.53
CA GLY A 41 -27.85 6.29 6.35
C GLY A 41 -27.45 5.10 5.49
N THR A 42 -26.43 4.43 5.90
CA THR A 42 -26.02 3.12 5.38
C THR A 42 -27.24 2.20 5.33
N SER A 43 -27.56 1.65 4.14
CA SER A 43 -28.70 0.73 4.01
C SER A 43 -28.54 -0.46 4.97
N VAL A 44 -29.67 -1.01 5.44
CA VAL A 44 -29.68 -2.16 6.37
C VAL A 44 -28.83 -3.33 5.83
N LEU A 45 -28.95 -3.63 4.54
CA LEU A 45 -28.14 -4.68 3.87
C LEU A 45 -26.65 -4.36 3.90
N ARG A 46 -26.28 -3.12 3.64
CA ARG A 46 -24.86 -2.71 3.70
C ARG A 46 -24.32 -2.84 5.11
N GLN A 47 -25.10 -2.45 6.12
CA GLN A 47 -24.70 -2.55 7.52
C GLN A 47 -24.50 -4.03 7.91
N ARG A 48 -25.47 -4.90 7.57
CA ARG A 48 -25.37 -6.34 7.79
C ARG A 48 -24.11 -6.93 7.14
N MET A 49 -23.84 -6.58 5.88
CA MET A 49 -22.62 -7.03 5.18
C MET A 49 -21.35 -6.59 5.88
N ILE A 50 -21.31 -5.35 6.42
CA ILE A 50 -20.17 -4.85 7.20
C ILE A 50 -19.98 -5.67 8.48
N GLU A 51 -21.05 -5.99 9.19
CA GLU A 51 -21.03 -6.82 10.40
C GLU A 51 -20.53 -8.23 10.11
N ASP A 52 -21.03 -8.86 9.05
CA ASP A 52 -20.58 -10.19 8.58
C ASP A 52 -19.08 -10.20 8.25
N MET A 53 -18.58 -9.14 7.61
CA MET A 53 -17.15 -8.98 7.31
C MET A 53 -16.33 -8.74 8.58
N ARG A 54 -16.85 -8.00 9.57
CA ARG A 54 -16.19 -7.75 10.85
C ARG A 54 -16.10 -9.02 11.69
N MET A 55 -17.15 -9.82 11.77
CA MET A 55 -17.15 -11.12 12.43
C MET A 55 -16.06 -12.05 11.88
N ARG A 56 -15.79 -11.98 10.57
CA ARG A 56 -14.71 -12.74 9.91
C ARG A 56 -13.35 -12.04 9.92
N LYS A 57 -13.22 -10.93 10.66
CA LYS A 57 -11.99 -10.13 10.79
C LYS A 57 -11.37 -9.75 9.44
N LEU A 58 -12.21 -9.46 8.42
CA LEU A 58 -11.71 -9.01 7.13
C LEU A 58 -11.10 -7.61 7.26
N SER A 59 -9.97 -7.39 6.55
CA SER A 59 -9.29 -6.09 6.58
C SER A 59 -10.17 -4.96 6.04
N PRO A 60 -10.02 -3.71 6.54
CA PRO A 60 -10.78 -2.56 6.05
C PRO A 60 -10.72 -2.38 4.52
N LYS A 61 -9.56 -2.67 3.92
CA LYS A 61 -9.37 -2.63 2.47
C LYS A 61 -10.22 -3.69 1.74
N THR A 62 -10.30 -4.89 2.28
CA THR A 62 -11.14 -5.97 1.74
C THR A 62 -12.60 -5.59 1.85
N GLN A 63 -13.04 -5.09 3.02
CA GLN A 63 -14.41 -4.62 3.24
C GLN A 63 -14.79 -3.54 2.21
N ALA A 64 -13.96 -2.52 2.03
CA ALA A 64 -14.19 -1.45 1.05
C ALA A 64 -14.28 -2.00 -0.39
N THR A 65 -13.48 -3.01 -0.74
CA THR A 65 -13.51 -3.63 -2.07
C THR A 65 -14.81 -4.40 -2.30
N TYR A 66 -15.26 -5.18 -1.32
CA TYR A 66 -16.50 -5.95 -1.42
C TYR A 66 -17.73 -5.04 -1.47
N ILE A 67 -17.80 -4.03 -0.61
CA ILE A 67 -18.88 -3.03 -0.64
C ILE A 67 -18.93 -2.32 -2.00
N ARG A 68 -17.77 -1.99 -2.58
CA ARG A 68 -17.70 -1.37 -3.91
C ARG A 68 -18.26 -2.28 -4.99
N ALA A 69 -18.00 -3.59 -4.94
CA ALA A 69 -18.54 -4.55 -5.88
C ALA A 69 -20.07 -4.59 -5.84
N VAL A 70 -20.65 -4.69 -4.63
CA VAL A 70 -22.10 -4.71 -4.43
C VAL A 70 -22.75 -3.38 -4.86
N ARG A 71 -22.12 -2.24 -4.53
CA ARG A 71 -22.63 -0.93 -4.97
C ARG A 71 -22.65 -0.77 -6.49
N ARG A 72 -21.63 -1.31 -7.19
CA ARG A 72 -21.59 -1.28 -8.65
C ARG A 72 -22.67 -2.15 -9.27
N LEU A 73 -22.95 -3.33 -8.68
CA LEU A 73 -24.07 -4.17 -9.10
C LEU A 73 -25.39 -3.45 -8.89
N ALA A 74 -25.64 -2.85 -7.73
CA ALA A 74 -26.85 -2.08 -7.45
C ALA A 74 -27.05 -0.93 -8.47
N ALA A 75 -25.98 -0.23 -8.83
CA ALA A 75 -26.01 0.82 -9.84
C ALA A 75 -26.34 0.28 -11.25
N TYR A 76 -25.83 -0.90 -11.59
CA TYR A 76 -26.15 -1.57 -12.87
C TYR A 76 -27.60 -2.01 -12.94
N LEU A 77 -28.15 -2.57 -11.85
CA LEU A 77 -29.53 -3.03 -11.77
C LEU A 77 -30.55 -1.88 -11.66
N GLY A 78 -30.13 -0.70 -11.20
CA GLY A 78 -31.01 0.42 -10.88
C GLY A 78 -31.91 0.17 -9.66
N ARG A 79 -31.65 -0.89 -8.88
CA ARG A 79 -32.44 -1.30 -7.72
C ARG A 79 -31.60 -2.04 -6.68
N SER A 80 -32.25 -2.48 -5.59
CA SER A 80 -31.56 -3.19 -4.52
C SER A 80 -30.94 -4.51 -5.03
N PRO A 81 -29.66 -4.79 -4.69
CA PRO A 81 -28.91 -5.92 -5.25
C PRO A 81 -29.40 -7.30 -4.76
N ASP A 82 -30.14 -7.37 -3.66
CA ASP A 82 -30.75 -8.60 -3.13
C ASP A 82 -31.89 -9.14 -4.02
N THR A 83 -32.43 -8.29 -4.89
CA THR A 83 -33.49 -8.67 -5.84
C THR A 83 -32.91 -9.23 -7.16
N ALA A 84 -31.60 -9.35 -7.29
CA ALA A 84 -30.96 -9.84 -8.51
C ALA A 84 -31.32 -11.30 -8.79
N THR A 85 -31.47 -11.62 -10.07
CA THR A 85 -31.62 -12.98 -10.57
C THR A 85 -30.31 -13.56 -11.07
N VAL A 86 -30.25 -14.90 -11.25
CA VAL A 86 -29.06 -15.58 -11.79
C VAL A 86 -28.70 -15.05 -13.19
N GLU A 87 -29.69 -14.76 -14.04
CA GLU A 87 -29.46 -14.26 -15.39
C GLU A 87 -28.96 -12.80 -15.39
N GLU A 88 -29.44 -11.97 -14.48
CA GLU A 88 -28.95 -10.59 -14.36
C GLU A 88 -27.50 -10.57 -13.84
N LEU A 89 -27.12 -11.44 -12.93
CA LEU A 89 -25.72 -11.58 -12.48
C LEU A 89 -24.81 -12.06 -13.63
N ARG A 90 -25.28 -12.99 -14.45
CA ARG A 90 -24.58 -13.42 -15.67
C ARG A 90 -24.42 -12.26 -16.65
N ALA A 91 -25.50 -11.53 -16.92
CA ALA A 91 -25.48 -10.35 -17.79
C ALA A 91 -24.55 -9.25 -17.27
N TYR A 92 -24.53 -9.04 -15.95
CA TYR A 92 -23.61 -8.10 -15.32
C TYR A 92 -22.14 -8.51 -15.50
N GLN A 93 -21.80 -9.80 -15.37
CA GLN A 93 -20.45 -10.27 -15.65
C GLN A 93 -20.06 -10.02 -17.11
N LEU A 94 -20.94 -10.29 -18.06
CA LEU A 94 -20.72 -10.02 -19.49
C LEU A 94 -20.51 -8.52 -19.72
N HIS A 95 -21.38 -7.68 -19.16
CA HIS A 95 -21.23 -6.22 -19.23
C HIS A 95 -19.86 -5.73 -18.71
N LEU A 96 -19.35 -6.29 -17.61
CA LEU A 96 -18.01 -5.93 -17.11
C LEU A 96 -16.89 -6.37 -18.07
N VAL A 97 -17.05 -7.51 -18.75
CA VAL A 97 -16.11 -7.99 -19.78
C VAL A 97 -16.12 -7.07 -20.97
N ASP A 98 -17.30 -6.70 -21.48
CA ASP A 98 -17.47 -5.82 -22.64
C ASP A 98 -16.93 -4.42 -22.38
N GLN A 99 -16.97 -3.97 -21.12
CA GLN A 99 -16.31 -2.72 -20.68
C GLN A 99 -14.77 -2.85 -20.54
N GLY A 100 -14.15 -3.94 -20.90
CA GLY A 100 -12.72 -4.16 -20.80
C GLY A 100 -12.20 -4.27 -19.35
N THR A 101 -13.04 -4.66 -18.39
CA THR A 101 -12.59 -4.86 -17.00
C THR A 101 -11.52 -5.94 -16.94
N SER A 102 -10.37 -5.63 -16.32
CA SER A 102 -9.27 -6.58 -16.23
C SER A 102 -9.67 -7.86 -15.46
N PRO A 103 -9.12 -9.04 -15.84
CA PRO A 103 -9.43 -10.33 -15.18
C PRO A 103 -9.25 -10.30 -13.65
N ILE A 104 -8.22 -9.59 -13.16
CA ILE A 104 -7.97 -9.43 -11.71
C ILE A 104 -9.11 -8.67 -11.04
N THR A 105 -9.56 -7.57 -11.65
CA THR A 105 -10.65 -6.74 -11.13
C THR A 105 -11.97 -7.47 -11.21
N LEU A 106 -12.21 -8.20 -12.28
CA LEU A 106 -13.40 -9.02 -12.46
C LEU A 106 -13.50 -10.10 -11.37
N ASN A 107 -12.41 -10.86 -11.14
CA ASN A 107 -12.36 -11.86 -10.08
C ASN A 107 -12.52 -11.26 -8.67
N ALA A 108 -11.96 -10.08 -8.42
CA ALA A 108 -12.18 -9.38 -7.17
C ALA A 108 -13.65 -8.95 -6.98
N THR A 109 -14.32 -8.52 -8.07
CA THR A 109 -15.75 -8.20 -8.07
C THR A 109 -16.59 -9.43 -7.79
N ILE A 110 -16.35 -10.55 -8.50
CA ILE A 110 -17.03 -11.83 -8.29
C ILE A 110 -16.88 -12.30 -6.84
N THR A 111 -15.68 -12.21 -6.27
CA THR A 111 -15.43 -12.59 -4.87
C THR A 111 -16.23 -11.72 -3.89
N GLY A 112 -16.32 -10.41 -4.14
CA GLY A 112 -17.12 -9.51 -3.30
C GLY A 112 -18.62 -9.77 -3.40
N LEU A 113 -19.14 -10.06 -4.60
CA LEU A 113 -20.53 -10.44 -4.82
C LEU A 113 -20.83 -11.81 -4.21
N LYS A 114 -19.92 -12.78 -4.38
CA LYS A 114 -20.06 -14.09 -3.75
C LYS A 114 -20.16 -13.98 -2.23
N PHE A 115 -19.34 -13.13 -1.59
CA PHE A 115 -19.49 -12.88 -0.16
C PHE A 115 -20.88 -12.32 0.20
N PHE A 116 -21.38 -11.38 -0.58
CA PHE A 116 -22.69 -10.77 -0.35
C PHE A 116 -23.82 -11.79 -0.48
N PHE A 117 -23.86 -12.55 -1.57
CA PHE A 117 -24.93 -13.52 -1.81
C PHE A 117 -24.83 -14.76 -0.93
N ASP A 118 -23.62 -15.34 -0.77
CA ASP A 118 -23.45 -16.58 0.01
C ASP A 118 -23.53 -16.32 1.52
N VAL A 119 -22.96 -15.21 1.99
CA VAL A 119 -22.76 -14.99 3.43
C VAL A 119 -23.80 -14.05 4.02
N THR A 120 -24.05 -12.91 3.35
CA THR A 120 -24.96 -11.90 3.90
C THR A 120 -26.41 -12.22 3.61
N LEU A 121 -26.72 -12.79 2.44
CA LEU A 121 -28.07 -13.13 2.05
C LEU A 121 -28.43 -14.61 2.22
N ASP A 122 -27.44 -15.49 2.37
CA ASP A 122 -27.60 -16.96 2.39
C ASP A 122 -28.29 -17.48 1.12
N ARG A 123 -27.87 -16.96 -0.05
CA ARG A 123 -28.42 -17.26 -1.38
C ARG A 123 -27.31 -17.61 -2.37
N SER A 124 -26.54 -18.65 -2.07
CA SER A 124 -25.38 -19.08 -2.86
C SER A 124 -25.74 -19.53 -4.30
N GLU A 125 -26.96 -20.02 -4.51
CA GLU A 125 -27.50 -20.45 -5.80
C GLU A 125 -27.49 -19.34 -6.86
N LEU A 126 -27.61 -18.08 -6.45
CA LEU A 126 -27.58 -16.93 -7.35
C LEU A 126 -26.24 -16.76 -8.06
N MET A 127 -25.15 -17.22 -7.45
CA MET A 127 -23.81 -17.12 -8.01
C MET A 127 -23.44 -18.28 -8.96
N ALA A 128 -24.38 -19.20 -9.25
CA ALA A 128 -24.11 -20.43 -10.01
C ALA A 128 -23.47 -20.18 -11.40
N LYS A 129 -23.93 -19.12 -12.10
CA LYS A 129 -23.43 -18.75 -13.44
C LYS A 129 -22.28 -17.73 -13.43
N MET A 130 -21.96 -17.14 -12.29
CA MET A 130 -20.90 -16.16 -12.13
C MET A 130 -19.61 -16.84 -11.70
N LYS A 131 -18.70 -17.08 -12.65
CA LYS A 131 -17.46 -17.84 -12.40
C LYS A 131 -16.22 -16.97 -12.57
N PRO A 132 -15.19 -17.18 -11.74
CA PRO A 132 -13.90 -16.53 -11.94
C PRO A 132 -13.32 -16.83 -13.33
N VAL A 133 -12.65 -15.83 -13.90
CA VAL A 133 -11.99 -15.95 -15.20
C VAL A 133 -10.50 -16.26 -15.02
N PHE A 134 -9.91 -16.85 -16.04
CA PHE A 134 -8.47 -17.11 -16.05
C PHE A 134 -7.69 -15.80 -16.04
N VAL A 135 -6.66 -15.73 -15.18
CA VAL A 135 -5.73 -14.61 -15.11
C VAL A 135 -4.38 -15.07 -15.68
N PRO A 136 -3.97 -14.55 -16.83
CA PRO A 136 -2.67 -14.87 -17.40
C PRO A 136 -1.53 -14.51 -16.43
N ARG A 137 -0.57 -15.40 -16.26
CA ARG A 137 0.64 -15.11 -15.48
C ARG A 137 1.63 -14.40 -16.40
N THR A 138 1.93 -13.15 -16.08
CA THR A 138 2.95 -12.36 -16.76
C THR A 138 4.27 -12.46 -16.00
N VAL A 139 5.38 -12.49 -16.73
CA VAL A 139 6.71 -12.43 -16.14
C VAL A 139 6.86 -11.06 -15.44
N PRO A 140 7.28 -11.03 -14.17
CA PRO A 140 7.47 -9.78 -13.47
C PRO A 140 8.54 -8.91 -14.12
N VAL A 141 8.32 -7.61 -14.14
CA VAL A 141 9.36 -6.65 -14.53
C VAL A 141 10.44 -6.64 -13.45
N VAL A 142 11.69 -6.84 -13.87
CA VAL A 142 12.89 -6.82 -13.03
C VAL A 142 13.80 -5.69 -13.54
N LEU A 143 14.35 -4.91 -12.63
CA LEU A 143 15.37 -3.90 -12.90
C LEU A 143 16.76 -4.54 -12.73
N SER A 144 17.74 -4.14 -13.52
CA SER A 144 19.13 -4.48 -13.24
C SER A 144 19.62 -3.74 -11.97
N ARG A 145 20.77 -4.15 -11.44
CA ARG A 145 21.36 -3.46 -10.27
C ARG A 145 21.66 -1.99 -10.57
N GLU A 146 22.19 -1.73 -11.77
CA GLU A 146 22.51 -0.38 -12.24
C GLU A 146 21.25 0.47 -12.41
N GLU A 147 20.15 -0.11 -12.92
CA GLU A 147 18.86 0.55 -13.02
C GLU A 147 18.31 0.90 -11.63
N VAL A 148 18.43 -0.01 -10.65
CA VAL A 148 17.99 0.26 -9.26
C VAL A 148 18.82 1.37 -8.64
N VAL A 149 20.14 1.37 -8.83
CA VAL A 149 21.02 2.44 -8.32
C VAL A 149 20.65 3.78 -8.94
N ARG A 150 20.46 3.84 -10.26
CA ARG A 150 20.04 5.07 -10.96
C ARG A 150 18.66 5.54 -10.45
N LEU A 151 17.70 4.63 -10.31
CA LEU A 151 16.36 4.91 -9.81
C LEU A 151 16.41 5.57 -8.42
N ILE A 152 17.12 4.95 -7.48
CA ILE A 152 17.23 5.43 -6.12
C ILE A 152 17.96 6.79 -6.09
N SER A 153 19.04 6.93 -6.86
CA SER A 153 19.83 8.17 -6.93
C SER A 153 19.05 9.33 -7.57
N ALA A 154 18.17 9.04 -8.51
CA ALA A 154 17.32 10.05 -9.16
C ALA A 154 16.21 10.59 -8.24
N CYS A 155 15.95 9.93 -7.10
CA CYS A 155 14.96 10.39 -6.14
C CYS A 155 15.47 11.60 -5.35
N ARG A 156 14.92 12.79 -5.59
CA ARG A 156 15.37 14.06 -5.00
C ARG A 156 15.13 14.17 -3.49
N ASN A 157 14.10 13.52 -2.97
CA ASN A 157 13.73 13.61 -1.57
C ASN A 157 14.40 12.49 -0.77
N LEU A 158 15.25 12.84 0.20
CA LEU A 158 16.01 11.90 1.02
C LEU A 158 15.12 10.87 1.75
N LYS A 159 13.93 11.27 2.24
CA LYS A 159 12.97 10.36 2.84
C LYS A 159 12.51 9.29 1.84
N HIS A 160 12.09 9.71 0.66
CA HIS A 160 11.66 8.79 -0.38
C HIS A 160 12.81 7.92 -0.89
N GLN A 161 13.99 8.50 -1.09
CA GLN A 161 15.19 7.77 -1.48
C GLN A 161 15.52 6.65 -0.49
N THR A 162 15.50 6.98 0.82
CA THR A 162 15.74 5.98 1.87
C THR A 162 14.63 4.93 1.93
N ALA A 163 13.36 5.33 1.78
CA ALA A 163 12.23 4.39 1.75
C ALA A 163 12.31 3.43 0.55
N LEU A 164 12.70 3.90 -0.64
CA LEU A 164 12.95 3.05 -1.81
C LEU A 164 14.16 2.11 -1.58
N SER A 165 15.22 2.62 -0.90
CA SER A 165 16.36 1.78 -0.50
C SER A 165 15.95 0.64 0.44
N VAL A 166 15.05 0.92 1.41
CA VAL A 166 14.50 -0.12 2.30
C VAL A 166 13.65 -1.12 1.51
N ALA A 167 12.79 -0.64 0.59
CA ALA A 167 11.96 -1.50 -0.23
C ALA A 167 12.79 -2.50 -1.04
N TYR A 168 13.89 -2.04 -1.64
CA TYR A 168 14.81 -2.87 -2.40
C TYR A 168 15.74 -3.69 -1.49
N GLY A 169 16.44 -3.04 -0.54
CA GLY A 169 17.51 -3.70 0.24
C GLY A 169 17.01 -4.73 1.26
N ALA A 170 15.73 -4.67 1.65
CA ALA A 170 15.10 -5.62 2.57
C ALA A 170 13.90 -6.35 1.93
N GLY A 171 13.61 -6.12 0.67
CA GLY A 171 12.53 -6.78 -0.07
C GLY A 171 11.13 -6.48 0.47
N LEU A 172 10.87 -5.30 1.04
CA LEU A 172 9.62 -4.97 1.72
C LEU A 172 8.51 -4.55 0.76
N ARG A 173 7.26 -4.80 1.17
CA ARG A 173 6.07 -4.26 0.49
C ARG A 173 5.91 -2.77 0.78
N ALA A 174 5.28 -2.02 -0.12
CA ALA A 174 5.02 -0.59 0.08
C ALA A 174 4.34 -0.27 1.42
N SER A 175 3.36 -1.09 1.83
CA SER A 175 2.69 -0.93 3.13
C SER A 175 3.60 -1.24 4.31
N GLU A 176 4.49 -2.23 4.18
CA GLU A 176 5.45 -2.60 5.23
C GLU A 176 6.49 -1.47 5.41
N VAL A 177 7.01 -0.92 4.30
CA VAL A 177 7.91 0.25 4.36
C VAL A 177 7.23 1.45 5.02
N ALA A 178 5.99 1.73 4.63
CA ALA A 178 5.23 2.86 5.15
C ALA A 178 4.95 2.73 6.66
N SER A 179 4.72 1.52 7.16
CA SER A 179 4.39 1.24 8.56
C SER A 179 5.58 0.96 9.48
N LEU A 180 6.83 1.11 8.99
CA LEU A 180 8.02 0.97 9.83
C LEU A 180 8.08 2.08 10.88
N LYS A 181 8.42 1.69 12.11
CA LYS A 181 8.73 2.61 13.20
C LYS A 181 10.24 2.71 13.43
N VAL A 182 10.68 3.74 14.10
CA VAL A 182 12.11 3.92 14.44
C VAL A 182 12.60 2.73 15.27
N GLY A 183 11.79 2.24 16.22
CA GLY A 183 12.09 1.08 17.09
C GLY A 183 12.16 -0.27 16.37
N ASP A 184 11.73 -0.35 15.11
CA ASP A 184 11.80 -1.59 14.33
C ASP A 184 13.19 -1.84 13.73
N VAL A 185 14.09 -0.87 13.81
CA VAL A 185 15.45 -0.94 13.27
C VAL A 185 16.41 -1.47 14.35
N ASP A 186 16.78 -2.73 14.29
CA ASP A 186 17.79 -3.31 15.19
C ASP A 186 19.18 -3.32 14.52
N GLY A 187 19.93 -2.26 14.77
CA GLY A 187 21.30 -2.12 14.23
C GLY A 187 22.34 -3.04 14.90
N LYS A 188 22.02 -3.69 16.06
CA LYS A 188 22.91 -4.64 16.70
C LYS A 188 22.73 -6.03 16.07
N ARG A 189 21.49 -6.44 15.85
CA ARG A 189 21.15 -7.72 15.23
C ARG A 189 21.15 -7.67 13.70
N MET A 190 21.25 -6.48 13.11
CA MET A 190 21.17 -6.26 11.66
C MET A 190 19.87 -6.77 11.07
N THR A 191 18.75 -6.42 11.72
CA THR A 191 17.40 -6.82 11.31
C THR A 191 16.42 -5.66 11.35
N LEU A 192 15.36 -5.77 10.53
CA LEU A 192 14.16 -4.93 10.57
C LEU A 192 12.99 -5.78 11.04
N ARG A 193 12.30 -5.35 12.08
CA ARG A 193 11.06 -5.99 12.54
C ARG A 193 9.89 -5.49 11.69
N ILE A 194 9.13 -6.38 11.14
CA ILE A 194 7.93 -6.08 10.35
C ILE A 194 6.72 -6.54 11.14
N GLU A 195 6.04 -5.59 11.76
CA GLU A 195 4.79 -5.86 12.48
C GLU A 195 3.64 -6.08 11.50
N GLN A 196 2.76 -7.02 11.81
CA GLN A 196 1.50 -7.26 11.10
C GLN A 196 1.63 -7.30 9.57
N GLY A 197 2.64 -7.97 9.07
CA GLY A 197 2.79 -8.25 7.64
C GLY A 197 1.52 -8.88 7.05
N LYS A 198 1.53 -9.25 5.77
CA LYS A 198 0.35 -9.87 5.12
C LYS A 198 -0.16 -11.07 5.94
N GLY A 199 -1.34 -10.89 6.60
CA GLY A 199 -2.00 -11.87 7.44
C GLY A 199 -1.65 -11.76 8.91
N ALA A 200 -1.32 -10.57 9.40
CA ALA A 200 -1.06 -10.25 10.81
C ALA A 200 0.03 -11.14 11.46
N LYS A 201 1.07 -11.51 10.69
CA LYS A 201 2.25 -12.23 11.20
C LYS A 201 3.45 -11.32 11.19
N ASP A 202 4.12 -11.25 12.32
CA ASP A 202 5.40 -10.56 12.47
C ASP A 202 6.52 -11.38 11.82
N ARG A 203 7.49 -10.69 11.26
CA ARG A 203 8.71 -11.28 10.72
C ARG A 203 9.87 -10.33 10.82
N TYR A 204 11.07 -10.87 10.71
CA TYR A 204 12.29 -10.08 10.54
C TYR A 204 12.71 -10.06 9.07
N ALA A 205 13.21 -8.91 8.62
CA ALA A 205 13.85 -8.75 7.33
C ALA A 205 15.32 -8.39 7.56
N MET A 206 16.16 -8.64 6.54
CA MET A 206 17.58 -8.32 6.60
C MET A 206 17.82 -6.82 6.60
N LEU A 207 18.88 -6.40 7.29
CA LEU A 207 19.37 -5.03 7.32
C LEU A 207 20.87 -5.05 7.00
N SER A 208 21.24 -4.65 5.79
CA SER A 208 22.65 -4.56 5.42
C SER A 208 23.33 -3.34 6.06
N PRO A 209 24.68 -3.35 6.23
CA PRO A 209 25.43 -2.19 6.73
C PRO A 209 25.18 -0.92 5.92
N VAL A 210 25.12 -1.02 4.59
CA VAL A 210 24.82 0.10 3.70
C VAL A 210 23.42 0.66 3.95
N LEU A 211 22.44 -0.21 4.10
CA LEU A 211 21.06 0.19 4.38
C LEU A 211 20.94 0.85 5.77
N LEU A 212 21.60 0.30 6.78
CA LEU A 212 21.67 0.89 8.13
C LEU A 212 22.26 2.29 8.10
N GLN A 213 23.34 2.50 7.33
CA GLN A 213 23.97 3.82 7.18
C GLN A 213 23.03 4.83 6.53
N ARG A 214 22.30 4.44 5.47
CA ARG A 214 21.28 5.29 4.84
C ARG A 214 20.16 5.66 5.82
N LEU A 215 19.68 4.70 6.61
CA LEU A 215 18.67 4.92 7.65
C LEU A 215 19.16 5.89 8.72
N ARG A 216 20.41 5.76 9.18
CA ARG A 216 21.01 6.69 10.14
C ARG A 216 21.11 8.11 9.59
N THR A 217 21.52 8.27 8.33
CA THR A 217 21.58 9.57 7.66
C THR A 217 20.19 10.20 7.58
N TRP A 218 19.18 9.46 7.13
CA TRP A 218 17.81 9.93 7.10
C TRP A 218 17.31 10.32 8.50
N TRP A 219 17.53 9.46 9.50
CA TRP A 219 17.09 9.70 10.87
C TRP A 219 17.68 11.01 11.46
N ARG A 220 18.99 11.26 11.26
CA ARG A 220 19.64 12.50 11.71
C ARG A 220 19.00 13.73 11.09
N VAL A 221 18.80 13.72 9.78
CA VAL A 221 18.19 14.84 9.05
C VAL A 221 16.74 15.07 9.51
N ALA A 222 15.95 14.01 9.60
CA ALA A 222 14.55 14.11 10.00
C ALA A 222 14.39 14.53 11.47
N LYS A 223 15.28 14.08 12.36
CA LYS A 223 15.34 14.52 13.77
C LYS A 223 15.68 16.01 13.87
N ALA A 224 16.67 16.47 13.13
CA ALA A 224 17.03 17.89 13.08
C ALA A 224 15.88 18.78 12.54
N GLN A 225 15.01 18.23 11.70
CA GLN A 225 13.81 18.91 11.19
C GLN A 225 12.57 18.80 12.10
N GLY A 226 12.70 18.19 13.28
CA GLY A 226 11.57 17.98 14.21
C GLY A 226 10.51 17.00 13.70
N LYS A 227 10.82 16.17 12.69
CA LYS A 227 9.87 15.24 12.07
C LYS A 227 9.85 13.84 12.69
N MET A 228 10.79 13.55 13.58
CA MET A 228 10.88 12.26 14.27
C MET A 228 10.26 12.36 15.66
N LEU A 229 9.12 11.73 15.85
CA LEU A 229 8.49 11.57 17.15
C LEU A 229 9.11 10.37 17.88
N GLU A 230 9.12 10.41 19.21
CA GLU A 230 9.54 9.28 20.02
C GLU A 230 8.63 8.07 19.78
N GLY A 231 9.21 6.90 19.51
CA GLY A 231 8.44 5.72 19.10
C GLY A 231 7.66 5.85 17.80
N GLY A 232 7.82 6.97 17.07
CA GLY A 232 7.07 7.31 15.87
C GLY A 232 7.52 6.58 14.61
N TRP A 233 6.91 6.97 13.50
CA TRP A 233 7.15 6.35 12.19
C TRP A 233 8.57 6.66 11.68
N LEU A 234 9.22 5.64 11.11
CA LEU A 234 10.52 5.81 10.45
C LEU A 234 10.40 6.74 9.23
N PHE A 235 9.27 6.65 8.53
CA PHE A 235 8.92 7.52 7.40
C PHE A 235 7.60 8.24 7.69
N PRO A 236 7.64 9.37 8.41
CA PRO A 236 6.44 10.14 8.71
C PRO A 236 5.81 10.76 7.45
N GLY A 237 4.51 10.97 7.47
CA GLY A 237 3.75 11.68 6.44
C GLY A 237 4.05 13.17 6.40
N LEU A 238 3.10 13.96 5.94
CA LEU A 238 3.12 15.42 6.07
C LEU A 238 2.87 15.81 7.54
N ASN A 239 1.87 15.17 8.15
CA ASN A 239 1.68 15.18 9.60
C ASN A 239 2.56 14.07 10.20
N PRO A 240 3.51 14.38 11.12
CA PRO A 240 4.40 13.38 11.72
C PRO A 240 3.70 12.28 12.52
N VAL A 241 2.46 12.50 12.96
CA VAL A 241 1.63 11.51 13.67
C VAL A 241 1.17 10.39 12.72
N GLU A 242 1.10 10.67 11.42
CA GLU A 242 0.71 9.71 10.40
C GLU A 242 1.91 9.16 9.63
N PRO A 243 1.86 7.89 9.16
CA PRO A 243 2.92 7.35 8.32
C PRO A 243 2.85 7.90 6.89
N LEU A 244 3.96 7.80 6.19
CA LEU A 244 4.02 7.95 4.74
C LEU A 244 3.07 6.94 4.07
N SER A 245 2.21 7.39 3.18
CA SER A 245 1.27 6.49 2.52
C SER A 245 1.92 5.68 1.39
N ALA A 246 1.44 4.45 1.16
CA ALA A 246 1.86 3.64 0.01
C ALA A 246 1.61 4.36 -1.34
N ARG A 247 0.61 5.25 -1.40
CA ARG A 247 0.33 6.07 -2.60
C ARG A 247 1.43 7.09 -2.85
N GLN A 248 1.95 7.73 -1.80
CA GLN A 248 3.08 8.66 -1.92
C GLN A 248 4.36 7.93 -2.36
N LEU A 249 4.63 6.72 -1.82
CA LEU A 249 5.74 5.88 -2.28
C LEU A 249 5.62 5.49 -3.76
N ASN A 250 4.42 5.11 -4.19
CA ASN A 250 4.20 4.79 -5.61
C ASN A 250 4.39 6.02 -6.50
N ARG A 251 3.97 7.20 -6.08
CA ARG A 251 4.23 8.44 -6.82
C ARG A 251 5.73 8.73 -6.89
N ALA A 252 6.43 8.64 -5.75
CA ALA A 252 7.87 8.90 -5.69
C ALA A 252 8.68 7.96 -6.59
N ILE A 253 8.33 6.66 -6.66
CA ILE A 253 9.04 5.71 -7.53
C ILE A 253 8.77 5.98 -9.01
N HIS A 254 7.55 6.40 -9.39
CA HIS A 254 7.27 6.78 -10.77
C HIS A 254 8.02 8.04 -11.19
N GLU A 255 8.05 9.06 -10.34
CA GLU A 255 8.84 10.29 -10.56
C GLU A 255 10.34 9.98 -10.69
N ALA A 256 10.87 9.10 -9.82
CA ALA A 256 12.26 8.66 -9.86
C ALA A 256 12.58 7.84 -11.13
N ALA A 257 11.66 6.98 -11.59
CA ALA A 257 11.84 6.20 -12.83
C ALA A 257 11.92 7.10 -14.07
N LEU A 258 11.05 8.11 -14.15
CA LEU A 258 11.08 9.13 -15.20
C LEU A 258 12.40 9.91 -15.19
N ALA A 259 12.84 10.38 -14.01
CA ALA A 259 14.08 11.12 -13.85
C ALA A 259 15.32 10.26 -14.18
N ALA A 260 15.28 8.96 -13.89
CA ALA A 260 16.33 7.99 -14.22
C ALA A 260 16.29 7.50 -15.66
N ARG A 261 15.34 7.95 -16.49
CA ARG A 261 15.10 7.49 -17.87
C ARG A 261 14.98 5.97 -17.97
N ILE A 262 14.12 5.39 -17.10
CA ILE A 262 13.81 3.96 -17.11
C ILE A 262 12.47 3.77 -17.80
N ASP A 263 12.48 3.18 -19.00
CA ASP A 263 11.27 2.98 -19.83
C ASP A 263 10.39 1.81 -19.34
N LYS A 264 10.90 1.00 -18.40
CA LYS A 264 10.14 -0.10 -17.81
C LYS A 264 9.05 0.42 -16.88
N ARG A 265 7.91 -0.27 -16.83
CA ARG A 265 6.84 0.04 -15.87
C ARG A 265 7.28 -0.33 -14.44
N VAL A 266 7.78 0.66 -13.71
CA VAL A 266 8.31 0.48 -12.35
C VAL A 266 7.25 0.73 -11.29
N SER A 267 7.23 -0.08 -10.25
CA SER A 267 6.39 0.05 -9.06
C SER A 267 7.16 -0.39 -7.81
N MET A 268 6.61 -0.16 -6.62
CA MET A 268 7.18 -0.70 -5.38
C MET A 268 7.32 -2.23 -5.40
N HIS A 269 6.43 -2.94 -6.11
CA HIS A 269 6.56 -4.38 -6.30
C HIS A 269 7.72 -4.75 -7.22
N THR A 270 8.05 -3.91 -8.19
CA THR A 270 9.21 -4.11 -9.08
C THR A 270 10.51 -4.14 -8.28
N LEU A 271 10.71 -3.24 -7.31
CA LEU A 271 11.88 -3.28 -6.42
C LEU A 271 11.97 -4.58 -5.64
N ARG A 272 10.85 -5.06 -5.13
CA ARG A 272 10.80 -6.32 -4.39
C ARG A 272 11.04 -7.54 -5.29
N HIS A 273 10.55 -7.53 -6.54
CA HIS A 273 10.86 -8.57 -7.53
C HIS A 273 12.34 -8.55 -7.89
N SER A 274 12.92 -7.37 -8.12
CA SER A 274 14.35 -7.21 -8.39
C SER A 274 15.21 -7.71 -7.22
N PHE A 275 14.83 -7.40 -5.96
CA PHE A 275 15.48 -7.96 -4.78
C PHE A 275 15.50 -9.49 -4.81
N ALA A 276 14.33 -10.12 -5.03
CA ALA A 276 14.24 -11.58 -5.07
C ALA A 276 15.08 -12.20 -6.20
N THR A 277 15.01 -11.60 -7.39
CA THR A 277 15.77 -12.07 -8.57
C THR A 277 17.27 -11.93 -8.35
N HIS A 278 17.73 -10.79 -7.83
CA HIS A 278 19.16 -10.57 -7.57
C HIS A 278 19.72 -11.51 -6.47
N LEU A 279 18.91 -11.90 -5.49
CA LEU A 279 19.32 -12.95 -4.53
C LEU A 279 19.40 -14.33 -5.18
N LEU A 280 18.47 -14.66 -6.07
CA LEU A 280 18.54 -15.91 -6.86
C LEU A 280 19.78 -15.95 -7.75
N GLU A 281 20.14 -14.84 -8.40
CA GLU A 281 21.37 -14.70 -9.19
C GLU A 281 22.63 -14.88 -8.34
N GLN A 282 22.58 -14.51 -7.05
CA GLN A 282 23.61 -14.77 -6.06
C GLN A 282 23.61 -16.22 -5.52
N LYS A 283 22.78 -17.09 -6.10
CA LYS A 283 22.64 -18.50 -5.70
C LYS A 283 22.09 -18.68 -4.26
N VAL A 284 21.39 -17.69 -3.70
CA VAL A 284 20.69 -17.84 -2.43
C VAL A 284 19.53 -18.80 -2.60
N ASP A 285 19.40 -19.75 -1.68
CA ASP A 285 18.33 -20.76 -1.71
C ASP A 285 16.93 -20.09 -1.75
N ILE A 286 16.06 -20.59 -2.63
CA ILE A 286 14.72 -20.03 -2.86
C ILE A 286 13.84 -20.06 -1.58
N ARG A 287 14.08 -21.01 -0.68
CA ARG A 287 13.37 -21.09 0.59
C ARG A 287 13.79 -19.97 1.52
N VAL A 288 15.08 -19.61 1.52
CA VAL A 288 15.58 -18.44 2.27
C VAL A 288 14.94 -17.17 1.72
N ILE A 289 14.89 -17.01 0.40
CA ILE A 289 14.24 -15.86 -0.24
C ILE A 289 12.75 -15.79 0.10
N GLN A 290 12.05 -16.92 0.13
CA GLN A 290 10.63 -16.98 0.50
C GLN A 290 10.40 -16.55 1.96
N VAL A 291 11.28 -16.94 2.88
CA VAL A 291 11.26 -16.51 4.28
C VAL A 291 11.49 -15.00 4.38
N LEU A 292 12.55 -14.49 3.75
CA LEU A 292 12.87 -13.06 3.71
C LEU A 292 11.70 -12.22 3.18
N LEU A 293 11.02 -12.71 2.15
CA LEU A 293 9.86 -12.05 1.58
C LEU A 293 8.57 -12.23 2.40
N GLY A 294 8.50 -13.19 3.31
CA GLY A 294 7.29 -13.52 4.06
C GLY A 294 6.17 -14.02 3.14
N HIS A 295 6.46 -14.97 2.24
CA HIS A 295 5.47 -15.59 1.37
C HIS A 295 4.74 -16.73 2.09
N LYS A 296 3.41 -16.66 2.19
CA LYS A 296 2.57 -17.58 2.98
C LYS A 296 2.49 -19.03 2.48
N LYS A 297 2.97 -19.36 1.30
CA LYS A 297 2.75 -20.69 0.68
C LYS A 297 3.71 -21.78 1.12
N LEU A 298 4.60 -21.54 2.04
CA LEU A 298 5.31 -22.58 2.75
C LEU A 298 4.81 -22.58 4.20
N GLU A 299 4.18 -23.65 4.63
CA GLU A 299 3.76 -23.92 5.99
C GLU A 299 4.98 -23.99 6.93
N THR A 300 5.53 -22.83 7.27
CA THR A 300 6.80 -22.86 7.98
C THR A 300 6.93 -21.81 9.07
N THR A 301 6.07 -21.94 10.07
CA THR A 301 6.44 -21.49 11.41
C THR A 301 7.68 -22.26 11.91
N ALA A 302 7.89 -23.50 11.45
CA ALA A 302 9.04 -24.33 11.78
C ALA A 302 10.36 -23.90 11.11
N LEU A 303 10.32 -23.31 9.89
CA LEU A 303 11.53 -22.80 9.24
C LEU A 303 12.00 -21.47 9.84
N TYR A 304 11.11 -20.68 10.43
CA TYR A 304 11.50 -19.46 11.16
C TYR A 304 12.38 -19.72 12.37
N THR A 305 12.18 -20.84 13.04
CA THR A 305 13.03 -21.28 14.15
C THR A 305 14.35 -21.89 13.66
N GLN A 306 14.42 -22.33 12.40
CA GLN A 306 15.61 -22.96 11.82
C GLN A 306 16.46 -22.01 10.96
N VAL A 307 15.87 -20.93 10.39
CA VAL A 307 16.61 -19.84 9.76
C VAL A 307 17.02 -18.87 10.86
N GLY A 308 18.04 -19.24 11.63
CA GLY A 308 18.60 -18.38 12.66
C GLY A 308 19.09 -17.05 12.05
N THR A 309 19.19 -16.02 12.88
CA THR A 309 19.71 -14.70 12.50
C THR A 309 21.09 -14.76 11.81
N GLU A 310 21.83 -15.85 12.01
CA GLU A 310 23.13 -16.12 11.40
C GLU A 310 23.01 -16.27 9.86
N ILE A 311 22.00 -16.98 9.37
CA ILE A 311 21.78 -17.15 7.90
C ILE A 311 21.39 -15.79 7.29
N LEU A 312 20.61 -14.96 8.00
CA LEU A 312 20.27 -13.62 7.54
C LEU A 312 21.51 -12.72 7.43
N ARG A 313 22.51 -12.91 8.30
CA ARG A 313 23.79 -12.18 8.27
C ARG A 313 24.69 -12.60 7.10
N GLN A 314 24.61 -13.85 6.67
CA GLN A 314 25.41 -14.37 5.58
C GLN A 314 24.86 -13.97 4.17
N VAL A 315 23.61 -13.49 4.10
CA VAL A 315 23.03 -13.02 2.85
C VAL A 315 23.52 -11.59 2.57
N ILE A 316 24.31 -11.44 1.52
CA ILE A 316 24.76 -10.12 1.01
C ILE A 316 23.54 -9.43 0.41
N GLY A 317 23.20 -8.26 0.93
CA GLY A 317 22.10 -7.46 0.42
C GLY A 317 22.40 -6.93 -0.97
N PRO A 318 21.38 -6.79 -1.86
CA PRO A 318 21.60 -6.27 -3.21
C PRO A 318 22.03 -4.79 -3.25
N LEU A 319 22.07 -4.09 -2.13
CA LEU A 319 22.67 -2.77 -2.00
C LEU A 319 24.19 -2.82 -1.70
N GLU A 320 24.72 -4.00 -1.32
CA GLU A 320 26.15 -4.19 -1.14
C GLU A 320 26.83 -4.30 -2.49
N PRO A 321 28.08 -3.82 -2.64
CA PRO A 321 28.88 -4.09 -3.82
C PRO A 321 29.03 -5.62 -3.97
N GLY A 322 28.68 -6.13 -5.14
CA GLY A 322 28.88 -7.55 -5.44
C GLY A 322 30.37 -7.94 -5.33
N PRO A 323 30.71 -9.25 -5.23
CA PRO A 323 32.08 -9.67 -5.36
C PRO A 323 32.64 -9.11 -6.67
N ALA A 324 33.81 -8.50 -6.60
CA ALA A 324 34.52 -8.04 -7.79
C ALA A 324 34.66 -9.20 -8.78
N PRO A 325 34.56 -8.94 -10.11
CA PRO A 325 34.64 -9.97 -11.14
C PRO A 325 35.98 -10.70 -11.13
#